data_e79055ea1203097ebdb7342b386932ab
#
_entry.id   e79055ea1203097ebdb7342b386932ab
#
_cell.length_a   1.000
_cell.length_b   1.000
_cell.length_c   1.000
_cell.angle_alpha   90.00
_cell.angle_beta   90.00
_cell.angle_gamma   90.00
#
_symmetry.space_group_name_H-M   'P 1'
#
loop_
_entity.id
_entity.type
_entity.pdbx_description
1 polymer ?
#
loop_
_entity_poly.entity_id
_entity_poly.type
_entity_poly.pdbx_seq_one_letter_code
_entity_poly.pdbx_strand_id
1 'polypeptide(L)'
;MLEPNAELAKLAPLVHEHGVWRVSGRWNVQALAAPGMVRQRRKALRSVPHDAEWALDDALRLDSVGAQLLWDCWGGRLPANIVLSPAQQRLFDMLAQANAPDKLPEPKSDWLAWVRHIGDGLAMGAHHARLLLLLLGGLALDFVAMLADPKRAPFKEISAQIYRTGAQALGITALVGFLIGVVISYLSAQQLALFGAGQFIVKLLGVSIVRELGPVLAAILVAGRSGSAITAQIGVMRVTQELDAMQVMGISHGQRLILPRVIALAIVMPLLVLWTGVMALIGGMLAAHYELGLQMTWFVQQLPTAVGVTNYWIGMIKGVTFGAWIALAACHFGLKIEPNTESLGKGTTASVVTAITGVILIDAIYAVIFSQVGL
;
A
#
# COMPACT_ATOMS: atom_id res chain seq x y z
N MET A 1 -27.29 -33.02 4.09
CA MET A 1 -28.49 -32.65 4.88
C MET A 1 -28.69 -31.15 4.84
N LEU A 2 -29.16 -30.60 3.70
CA LEU A 2 -29.42 -29.16 3.50
C LEU A 2 -30.65 -29.01 2.56
N GLU A 3 -31.83 -29.49 2.99
CA GLU A 3 -33.07 -29.27 2.24
C GLU A 3 -34.35 -29.20 3.10
N PRO A 4 -34.42 -28.26 4.06
CA PRO A 4 -35.75 -27.75 4.44
C PRO A 4 -35.96 -26.27 4.08
N ASN A 5 -35.00 -25.56 3.46
CA ASN A 5 -35.08 -24.11 3.25
C ASN A 5 -35.78 -23.69 1.93
N ALA A 6 -35.97 -24.57 0.99
CA ALA A 6 -36.54 -24.25 -0.34
C ALA A 6 -38.06 -24.14 -0.35
N GLU A 7 -38.79 -24.85 0.54
CA GLU A 7 -40.27 -24.80 0.57
C GLU A 7 -40.82 -23.58 1.28
N LEU A 8 -40.13 -23.05 2.30
CA LEU A 8 -40.59 -21.85 3.04
C LEU A 8 -40.37 -20.53 2.29
N ALA A 9 -39.58 -20.55 1.23
CA ALA A 9 -39.42 -19.41 0.34
C ALA A 9 -40.56 -19.27 -0.69
N LYS A 10 -41.43 -20.26 -0.80
CA LYS A 10 -42.57 -20.30 -1.76
C LYS A 10 -43.88 -19.76 -1.20
N LEU A 11 -43.99 -19.45 0.09
CA LEU A 11 -45.15 -18.78 0.65
C LEU A 11 -45.25 -17.34 0.12
N ALA A 12 -46.43 -16.99 -0.41
CA ALA A 12 -46.70 -15.66 -0.88
C ALA A 12 -46.35 -14.65 0.22
N PRO A 13 -45.53 -13.63 -0.06
CA PRO A 13 -45.05 -12.69 0.98
C PRO A 13 -46.18 -11.85 1.58
N LEU A 14 -47.32 -11.78 0.90
CA LEU A 14 -48.53 -11.06 1.28
C LEU A 14 -49.73 -11.93 0.97
N VAL A 15 -50.60 -12.12 1.92
CA VAL A 15 -51.87 -12.85 1.78
C VAL A 15 -53.01 -11.86 2.13
N HIS A 16 -54.00 -11.76 1.26
CA HIS A 16 -55.19 -10.94 1.50
C HIS A 16 -56.33 -11.87 1.96
N GLU A 17 -56.73 -11.71 3.21
CA GLU A 17 -57.81 -12.51 3.82
C GLU A 17 -58.73 -11.59 4.61
N HIS A 18 -60.04 -11.70 4.36
CA HIS A 18 -61.09 -10.95 5.08
C HIS A 18 -60.90 -9.41 5.14
N GLY A 19 -60.31 -8.83 4.07
CA GLY A 19 -60.07 -7.37 4.04
C GLY A 19 -58.73 -6.93 4.66
N VAL A 20 -58.00 -7.81 5.28
CA VAL A 20 -56.72 -7.54 5.97
C VAL A 20 -55.54 -8.10 5.15
N TRP A 21 -54.50 -7.31 4.99
CA TRP A 21 -53.27 -7.74 4.36
C TRP A 21 -52.32 -8.31 5.41
N ARG A 22 -52.07 -9.62 5.35
CA ARG A 22 -51.13 -10.33 6.23
C ARG A 22 -49.77 -10.42 5.62
N VAL A 23 -48.77 -9.98 6.36
CA VAL A 23 -47.37 -10.17 6.01
C VAL A 23 -46.92 -11.53 6.54
N SER A 24 -46.63 -12.47 5.65
CA SER A 24 -46.28 -13.85 6.00
C SER A 24 -44.85 -14.20 5.60
N GLY A 25 -44.32 -15.29 6.19
CA GLY A 25 -43.01 -15.86 5.85
C GLY A 25 -41.83 -15.23 6.60
N ARG A 26 -40.63 -15.37 6.05
CA ARG A 26 -39.37 -14.91 6.70
C ARG A 26 -38.95 -13.58 6.11
N TRP A 27 -38.82 -12.56 6.96
CA TRP A 27 -38.37 -11.21 6.61
C TRP A 27 -37.08 -10.87 7.34
N ASN A 28 -36.05 -11.71 7.15
CA ASN A 28 -34.75 -11.55 7.76
C ASN A 28 -33.65 -11.42 6.67
N VAL A 29 -32.44 -11.01 7.08
CA VAL A 29 -31.27 -10.86 6.20
C VAL A 29 -31.05 -12.10 5.33
N GLN A 30 -31.14 -13.31 5.90
CA GLN A 30 -30.89 -14.55 5.16
C GLN A 30 -31.88 -14.78 4.03
N ALA A 31 -33.18 -14.49 4.25
CA ALA A 31 -34.22 -14.65 3.25
C ALA A 31 -34.16 -13.52 2.20
N LEU A 32 -33.77 -12.32 2.59
CA LEU A 32 -33.66 -11.16 1.71
C LEU A 32 -32.35 -11.13 0.89
N ALA A 33 -31.31 -11.85 1.31
CA ALA A 33 -30.05 -11.92 0.60
C ALA A 33 -30.12 -12.69 -0.73
N ALA A 34 -31.19 -13.46 -0.96
CA ALA A 34 -31.36 -14.16 -2.24
C ALA A 34 -31.52 -13.18 -3.41
N PRO A 35 -30.85 -13.43 -4.57
CA PRO A 35 -30.88 -12.53 -5.71
C PRO A 35 -32.31 -12.20 -6.17
N GLY A 36 -32.65 -10.91 -6.23
CA GLY A 36 -33.96 -10.42 -6.69
C GLY A 36 -35.08 -10.45 -5.64
N MET A 37 -34.92 -11.07 -4.47
CA MET A 37 -35.95 -11.20 -3.43
C MET A 37 -36.42 -9.84 -2.88
N VAL A 38 -35.52 -8.92 -2.58
CA VAL A 38 -35.83 -7.55 -2.12
C VAL A 38 -36.68 -6.84 -3.17
N ARG A 39 -36.33 -6.95 -4.45
CA ARG A 39 -37.09 -6.30 -5.56
C ARG A 39 -38.47 -6.89 -5.71
N GLN A 40 -38.60 -8.20 -5.60
CA GLN A 40 -39.89 -8.90 -5.66
C GLN A 40 -40.80 -8.50 -4.50
N ARG A 41 -40.29 -8.49 -3.28
CA ARG A 41 -41.07 -8.11 -2.09
C ARG A 41 -41.46 -6.65 -2.08
N ARG A 42 -40.55 -5.75 -2.50
CA ARG A 42 -40.87 -4.32 -2.67
C ARG A 42 -41.97 -4.11 -3.72
N LYS A 43 -41.95 -4.86 -4.83
CA LYS A 43 -43.00 -4.80 -5.86
C LYS A 43 -44.35 -5.27 -5.28
N ALA A 44 -44.38 -6.37 -4.51
CA ALA A 44 -45.59 -6.86 -3.88
C ALA A 44 -46.15 -5.89 -2.83
N LEU A 45 -45.33 -5.27 -2.03
CA LEU A 45 -45.75 -4.24 -1.04
C LEU A 45 -46.31 -2.99 -1.70
N ARG A 46 -45.77 -2.54 -2.83
CA ARG A 46 -46.22 -1.38 -3.57
C ARG A 46 -47.56 -1.59 -4.30
N SER A 47 -48.02 -2.82 -4.47
CA SER A 47 -49.31 -3.13 -5.07
C SER A 47 -50.46 -3.07 -4.07
N VAL A 48 -50.20 -2.83 -2.78
CA VAL A 48 -51.22 -2.72 -1.74
C VAL A 48 -51.73 -1.29 -1.61
N PRO A 49 -53.06 -1.07 -1.50
CA PRO A 49 -53.65 0.28 -1.31
C PRO A 49 -53.15 0.93 -0.02
N HIS A 50 -53.06 2.26 -0.01
CA HIS A 50 -52.60 3.05 1.15
C HIS A 50 -53.47 2.93 2.39
N ASP A 51 -54.78 2.68 2.20
CA ASP A 51 -55.77 2.58 3.30
C ASP A 51 -55.99 1.13 3.78
N ALA A 52 -55.12 0.21 3.42
CA ALA A 52 -55.23 -1.20 3.74
C ALA A 52 -54.99 -1.45 5.25
N GLU A 53 -55.76 -2.38 5.82
CA GLU A 53 -55.50 -2.91 7.16
C GLU A 53 -54.38 -3.94 7.07
N TRP A 54 -53.43 -3.86 8.02
CA TRP A 54 -52.24 -4.70 8.04
C TRP A 54 -52.21 -5.56 9.30
N ALA A 55 -51.85 -6.83 9.13
CA ALA A 55 -51.52 -7.72 10.23
C ALA A 55 -50.14 -8.36 9.99
N LEU A 56 -49.28 -8.32 10.98
CA LEU A 56 -48.03 -9.07 11.03
C LEU A 56 -48.27 -10.36 11.81
N ASP A 57 -48.10 -11.51 11.16
CA ASP A 57 -48.27 -12.81 11.77
C ASP A 57 -47.23 -13.00 12.89
N ASP A 58 -47.62 -13.54 14.05
CA ASP A 58 -46.73 -13.83 15.17
C ASP A 58 -45.66 -14.89 14.81
N ALA A 59 -45.93 -15.73 13.82
CA ALA A 59 -44.96 -16.67 13.24
C ALA A 59 -43.90 -16.00 12.34
N LEU A 60 -44.05 -14.70 12.05
CA LEU A 60 -43.16 -13.92 11.17
C LEU A 60 -41.78 -13.76 11.83
N ARG A 61 -40.73 -14.27 11.15
CA ARG A 61 -39.34 -14.00 11.52
C ARG A 61 -38.90 -12.67 10.92
N LEU A 62 -39.14 -11.60 11.64
CA LEU A 62 -38.79 -10.23 11.27
C LEU A 62 -37.52 -9.80 11.96
N ASP A 63 -36.53 -9.34 11.22
CA ASP A 63 -35.34 -8.67 11.76
C ASP A 63 -35.32 -7.18 11.37
N SER A 64 -34.27 -6.45 11.78
CA SER A 64 -34.14 -5.01 11.50
C SER A 64 -34.12 -4.69 10.00
N VAL A 65 -33.59 -5.55 9.15
CA VAL A 65 -33.53 -5.34 7.69
C VAL A 65 -34.91 -5.56 7.07
N GLY A 66 -35.64 -6.58 7.48
CA GLY A 66 -37.02 -6.83 7.07
C GLY A 66 -37.96 -5.73 7.52
N ALA A 67 -37.82 -5.27 8.76
CA ALA A 67 -38.59 -4.15 9.32
C ALA A 67 -38.29 -2.83 8.60
N GLN A 68 -37.03 -2.55 8.26
CA GLN A 68 -36.63 -1.38 7.46
C GLN A 68 -37.28 -1.42 6.07
N LEU A 69 -37.34 -2.57 5.40
CA LEU A 69 -37.96 -2.72 4.10
C LEU A 69 -39.47 -2.42 4.14
N LEU A 70 -40.19 -2.88 5.20
CA LEU A 70 -41.58 -2.57 5.43
C LEU A 70 -41.76 -1.08 5.73
N TRP A 71 -40.95 -0.51 6.61
CA TRP A 71 -40.95 0.91 6.98
C TRP A 71 -40.78 1.83 5.78
N ASP A 72 -39.82 1.53 4.90
CA ASP A 72 -39.58 2.28 3.65
C ASP A 72 -40.78 2.20 2.70
N CYS A 73 -41.44 1.04 2.63
CA CYS A 73 -42.60 0.87 1.77
C CYS A 73 -43.86 1.55 2.31
N TRP A 74 -44.00 1.74 3.62
CA TRP A 74 -45.05 2.50 4.27
C TRP A 74 -44.77 4.01 4.33
N GLY A 75 -43.69 4.47 3.68
CA GLY A 75 -43.35 5.90 3.60
C GLY A 75 -42.81 6.50 4.90
N GLY A 76 -42.17 5.68 5.74
CA GLY A 76 -41.54 6.13 6.98
C GLY A 76 -42.52 6.38 8.15
N ARG A 77 -43.73 5.81 8.07
CA ARG A 77 -44.74 5.89 9.13
C ARG A 77 -45.47 4.54 9.25
N LEU A 78 -45.86 4.16 10.46
CA LEU A 78 -46.71 3.00 10.66
C LEU A 78 -48.12 3.28 10.13
N PRO A 79 -48.75 2.34 9.40
CA PRO A 79 -50.15 2.42 9.04
C PRO A 79 -51.04 2.54 10.28
N ALA A 80 -52.14 3.34 10.19
CA ALA A 80 -53.01 3.56 11.34
C ALA A 80 -53.71 2.28 11.83
N ASN A 81 -53.99 1.35 10.90
CA ASN A 81 -54.69 0.09 11.17
C ASN A 81 -53.72 -1.09 11.05
N ILE A 82 -52.73 -1.17 11.97
CA ILE A 82 -51.77 -2.28 11.98
C ILE A 82 -51.81 -2.99 13.35
N VAL A 83 -51.89 -4.32 13.32
CA VAL A 83 -51.79 -5.17 14.51
C VAL A 83 -50.37 -5.66 14.63
N LEU A 84 -49.67 -5.29 15.72
CA LEU A 84 -48.30 -5.65 16.02
C LEU A 84 -48.18 -6.38 17.34
N SER A 85 -47.29 -7.32 17.42
CA SER A 85 -46.87 -7.89 18.70
C SER A 85 -46.01 -6.89 19.51
N PRO A 86 -45.87 -7.04 20.85
CA PRO A 86 -45.06 -6.14 21.67
C PRO A 86 -43.57 -6.13 21.27
N ALA A 87 -43.07 -7.21 20.67
CA ALA A 87 -41.69 -7.30 20.15
C ALA A 87 -41.52 -6.52 18.85
N GLN A 88 -42.47 -6.62 17.93
CA GLN A 88 -42.49 -5.91 16.65
C GLN A 88 -42.66 -4.41 16.87
N GLN A 89 -43.52 -4.01 17.83
CA GLN A 89 -43.73 -2.62 18.18
C GLN A 89 -42.42 -1.97 18.65
N ARG A 90 -41.67 -2.60 19.55
CA ARG A 90 -40.35 -2.12 19.99
C ARG A 90 -39.36 -1.97 18.83
N LEU A 91 -39.40 -2.90 17.86
CA LEU A 91 -38.51 -2.85 16.70
C LEU A 91 -38.84 -1.62 15.80
N PHE A 92 -40.12 -1.36 15.55
CA PHE A 92 -40.53 -0.19 14.78
C PHE A 92 -40.37 1.12 15.54
N ASP A 93 -40.49 1.16 16.87
CA ASP A 93 -40.18 2.33 17.68
C ASP A 93 -38.69 2.69 17.62
N MET A 94 -37.80 1.69 17.65
CA MET A 94 -36.37 1.91 17.41
C MET A 94 -36.09 2.44 16.00
N LEU A 95 -36.79 1.94 14.99
CA LEU A 95 -36.64 2.44 13.61
C LEU A 95 -37.18 3.88 13.46
N ALA A 96 -38.27 4.21 14.14
CA ALA A 96 -38.82 5.57 14.16
C ALA A 96 -37.84 6.57 14.79
N GLN A 97 -37.18 6.17 15.88
CA GLN A 97 -36.15 6.98 16.53
C GLN A 97 -34.87 7.10 15.67
N ALA A 98 -34.44 6.02 15.02
CA ALA A 98 -33.25 6.00 14.16
C ALA A 98 -33.48 6.77 12.84
N ASN A 99 -34.71 6.76 12.31
CA ASN A 99 -35.10 7.49 11.10
C ASN A 99 -35.73 8.86 11.41
N ALA A 100 -35.68 9.36 12.64
CA ALA A 100 -35.97 10.76 12.92
C ALA A 100 -35.08 11.63 12.00
N PRO A 101 -35.63 12.71 11.41
CA PRO A 101 -35.03 13.38 10.26
C PRO A 101 -33.83 14.24 10.63
N ASP A 102 -32.72 13.60 11.06
CA ASP A 102 -31.41 14.11 10.81
C ASP A 102 -31.05 13.73 9.36
N LYS A 103 -31.77 14.34 8.42
CA LYS A 103 -31.34 14.29 7.03
C LYS A 103 -29.93 14.90 7.00
N LEU A 104 -28.93 14.03 6.92
CA LEU A 104 -27.62 14.46 6.42
C LEU A 104 -27.91 15.29 5.17
N PRO A 105 -27.48 16.56 5.12
CA PRO A 105 -27.75 17.41 3.98
C PRO A 105 -27.29 16.65 2.74
N GLU A 106 -28.20 16.50 1.76
CA GLU A 106 -27.84 15.90 0.47
C GLU A 106 -26.58 16.62 -0.02
N PRO A 107 -25.54 15.90 -0.44
CA PRO A 107 -24.34 16.53 -0.94
C PRO A 107 -24.75 17.41 -2.11
N LYS A 108 -24.78 18.73 -1.88
CA LYS A 108 -25.02 19.70 -2.97
C LYS A 108 -23.98 19.35 -4.02
N SER A 109 -24.41 19.20 -5.27
CA SER A 109 -23.54 19.00 -6.42
C SER A 109 -22.47 20.11 -6.41
N ASP A 110 -21.33 19.80 -5.85
CA ASP A 110 -20.25 20.76 -5.63
C ASP A 110 -19.36 20.66 -6.88
N TRP A 111 -19.60 21.56 -7.83
CA TRP A 111 -18.78 21.63 -9.05
C TRP A 111 -17.28 21.86 -8.74
N LEU A 112 -16.97 22.34 -7.54
CA LEU A 112 -15.62 22.51 -7.01
C LEU A 112 -15.11 21.27 -6.24
N ALA A 113 -15.83 20.16 -6.19
CA ALA A 113 -15.42 18.96 -5.47
C ALA A 113 -14.03 18.46 -5.90
N TRP A 114 -13.71 18.58 -7.19
CA TRP A 114 -12.38 18.21 -7.71
C TRP A 114 -11.26 19.10 -7.15
N VAL A 115 -11.50 20.41 -6.96
CA VAL A 115 -10.53 21.34 -6.36
C VAL A 115 -10.31 21.00 -4.89
N ARG A 116 -11.37 20.65 -4.16
CA ARG A 116 -11.27 20.20 -2.77
C ARG A 116 -10.48 18.90 -2.67
N HIS A 117 -10.76 17.91 -3.52
CA HIS A 117 -9.97 16.66 -3.55
C HIS A 117 -8.50 16.90 -3.82
N ILE A 118 -8.14 17.82 -4.72
CA ILE A 118 -6.75 18.23 -4.93
C ILE A 118 -6.20 18.93 -3.68
N GLY A 119 -6.94 19.85 -3.09
CA GLY A 119 -6.57 20.56 -1.86
C GLY A 119 -6.33 19.62 -0.69
N ASP A 120 -7.24 18.67 -0.47
CA ASP A 120 -7.11 17.64 0.57
C ASP A 120 -5.89 16.74 0.33
N GLY A 121 -5.65 16.37 -0.94
CA GLY A 121 -4.46 15.61 -1.33
C GLY A 121 -3.15 16.37 -1.04
N LEU A 122 -3.10 17.67 -1.38
CA LEU A 122 -1.95 18.53 -1.09
C LEU A 122 -1.75 18.74 0.41
N ALA A 123 -2.83 18.99 1.16
CA ALA A 123 -2.78 19.14 2.62
C ALA A 123 -2.29 17.85 3.30
N MET A 124 -2.77 16.70 2.84
CA MET A 124 -2.31 15.39 3.32
C MET A 124 -0.83 15.17 2.99
N GLY A 125 -0.41 15.50 1.77
CA GLY A 125 1.00 15.46 1.35
C GLY A 125 1.90 16.37 2.20
N ALA A 126 1.49 17.61 2.45
CA ALA A 126 2.21 18.55 3.31
C ALA A 126 2.29 18.06 4.76
N HIS A 127 1.22 17.46 5.28
CA HIS A 127 1.21 16.84 6.60
C HIS A 127 2.22 15.67 6.69
N HIS A 128 2.25 14.78 5.69
CA HIS A 128 3.23 13.70 5.63
C HIS A 128 4.66 14.24 5.53
N ALA A 129 4.90 15.26 4.69
CA ALA A 129 6.21 15.89 4.56
C ALA A 129 6.68 16.50 5.88
N ARG A 130 5.80 17.21 6.61
CA ARG A 130 6.11 17.77 7.93
C ARG A 130 6.50 16.68 8.94
N LEU A 131 5.74 15.57 8.97
CA LEU A 131 6.05 14.48 9.89
C LEU A 131 7.36 13.77 9.53
N LEU A 132 7.68 13.61 8.25
CA LEU A 132 8.97 13.09 7.79
C LEU A 132 10.13 14.02 8.19
N LEU A 133 9.96 15.35 8.08
CA LEU A 133 10.95 16.32 8.52
C LEU A 133 11.18 16.26 10.04
N LEU A 134 10.11 16.12 10.82
CA LEU A 134 10.23 15.94 12.27
C LEU A 134 10.96 14.65 12.64
N LEU A 135 10.67 13.56 11.92
CA LEU A 135 11.34 12.28 12.10
C LEU A 135 12.82 12.37 11.73
N LEU A 136 13.16 13.06 10.63
CA LEU A 136 14.54 13.35 10.22
C LEU A 136 15.28 14.16 11.28
N GLY A 137 14.66 15.23 11.81
CA GLY A 137 15.25 16.05 12.87
C GLY A 137 15.51 15.25 14.14
N GLY A 138 14.54 14.43 14.57
CA GLY A 138 14.70 13.53 15.71
C GLY A 138 15.82 12.52 15.51
N LEU A 139 15.89 11.90 14.31
CA LEU A 139 16.96 10.96 13.96
C LEU A 139 18.34 11.61 13.91
N ALA A 140 18.44 12.86 13.43
CA ALA A 140 19.71 13.57 13.44
C ALA A 140 20.21 13.81 14.88
N LEU A 141 19.30 14.16 15.80
CA LEU A 141 19.64 14.28 17.22
C LEU A 141 20.03 12.93 17.84
N ASP A 142 19.28 11.87 17.54
CA ASP A 142 19.59 10.51 18.01
C ASP A 142 20.93 10.02 17.46
N PHE A 143 21.26 10.35 16.21
CA PHE A 143 22.55 10.01 15.60
C PHE A 143 23.70 10.77 16.26
N VAL A 144 23.54 12.06 16.54
CA VAL A 144 24.53 12.86 17.26
C VAL A 144 24.71 12.31 18.69
N ALA A 145 23.62 11.98 19.37
CA ALA A 145 23.68 11.36 20.70
C ALA A 145 24.40 10.00 20.69
N MET A 146 24.19 9.21 19.64
CA MET A 146 24.91 7.93 19.46
C MET A 146 26.42 8.14 19.24
N LEU A 147 26.82 9.18 18.50
CA LEU A 147 28.23 9.53 18.30
C LEU A 147 28.89 10.02 19.59
N ALA A 148 28.13 10.74 20.43
CA ALA A 148 28.60 11.26 21.72
C ALA A 148 28.79 10.15 22.76
N ASP A 149 27.96 9.07 22.72
CA ASP A 149 28.11 7.92 23.62
C ASP A 149 28.04 6.58 22.83
N PRO A 150 29.15 6.16 22.20
CA PRO A 150 29.20 4.94 21.39
C PRO A 150 28.90 3.66 22.18
N LYS A 151 29.03 3.68 23.52
CA LYS A 151 28.75 2.49 24.36
C LYS A 151 27.27 2.15 24.41
N ARG A 152 26.40 3.13 24.16
CA ARG A 152 24.95 2.95 24.09
C ARG A 152 24.42 2.66 22.68
N ALA A 153 25.32 2.68 21.69
CA ALA A 153 24.92 2.44 20.30
C ALA A 153 24.37 1.01 20.10
N PRO A 154 23.27 0.87 19.37
CA PRO A 154 22.60 -0.42 19.15
C PRO A 154 23.28 -1.25 18.05
N PHE A 155 24.58 -1.57 18.22
CA PHE A 155 25.36 -2.29 17.20
C PHE A 155 24.79 -3.67 16.85
N LYS A 156 24.21 -4.38 17.85
CA LYS A 156 23.61 -5.69 17.61
C LYS A 156 22.41 -5.60 16.69
N GLU A 157 21.58 -4.60 16.90
CA GLU A 157 20.40 -4.32 16.07
C GLU A 157 20.80 -3.88 14.66
N ILE A 158 21.83 -3.03 14.53
CA ILE A 158 22.39 -2.60 13.23
C ILE A 158 22.90 -3.81 12.47
N SER A 159 23.74 -4.66 13.09
CA SER A 159 24.29 -5.87 12.46
C SER A 159 23.20 -6.85 12.03
N ALA A 160 22.19 -7.08 12.87
CA ALA A 160 21.05 -7.93 12.53
C ALA A 160 20.27 -7.39 11.33
N GLN A 161 20.07 -6.05 11.25
CA GLN A 161 19.40 -5.42 10.11
C GLN A 161 20.25 -5.48 8.84
N ILE A 162 21.56 -5.27 8.92
CA ILE A 162 22.49 -5.44 7.78
C ILE A 162 22.35 -6.84 7.18
N TYR A 163 22.34 -7.87 8.01
CA TYR A 163 22.18 -9.25 7.54
C TYR A 163 20.81 -9.47 6.87
N ARG A 164 19.72 -9.03 7.51
CA ARG A 164 18.35 -9.22 7.00
C ARG A 164 18.09 -8.45 5.71
N THR A 165 18.57 -7.22 5.60
CA THR A 165 18.32 -6.38 4.42
C THR A 165 19.33 -6.61 3.31
N GLY A 166 20.59 -6.92 3.65
CA GLY A 166 21.68 -7.10 2.71
C GLY A 166 21.77 -8.53 2.18
N ALA A 167 22.18 -9.47 3.03
CA ALA A 167 22.47 -10.84 2.59
C ALA A 167 21.28 -11.51 1.88
N GLN A 168 20.10 -11.29 2.39
CA GLN A 168 18.91 -11.87 1.79
C GLN A 168 18.48 -11.18 0.47
N ALA A 169 18.98 -9.99 0.15
CA ALA A 169 18.67 -9.31 -1.11
C ALA A 169 19.63 -9.67 -2.24
N LEU A 170 20.83 -10.25 -1.94
CA LEU A 170 21.87 -10.54 -2.92
C LEU A 170 21.39 -11.38 -4.10
N GLY A 171 20.61 -12.44 -3.86
CA GLY A 171 20.17 -13.35 -4.91
C GLY A 171 19.26 -12.67 -5.92
N ILE A 172 18.25 -11.93 -5.44
CA ILE A 172 17.27 -11.27 -6.32
C ILE A 172 17.89 -10.09 -7.06
N THR A 173 18.76 -9.32 -6.41
CA THR A 173 19.44 -8.19 -7.04
C THR A 173 20.45 -8.65 -8.08
N ALA A 174 21.13 -9.79 -7.85
CA ALA A 174 21.99 -10.42 -8.85
C ALA A 174 21.23 -10.84 -10.09
N LEU A 175 20.13 -11.58 -9.91
CA LEU A 175 19.33 -12.09 -11.02
C LEU A 175 18.74 -10.95 -11.85
N VAL A 176 18.08 -9.99 -11.19
CA VAL A 176 17.45 -8.86 -11.88
C VAL A 176 18.48 -7.97 -12.54
N GLY A 177 19.60 -7.67 -11.85
CA GLY A 177 20.71 -6.91 -12.42
C GLY A 177 21.25 -7.56 -13.68
N PHE A 178 21.56 -8.86 -13.60
CA PHE A 178 22.05 -9.62 -14.77
C PHE A 178 21.09 -9.58 -15.94
N LEU A 179 19.81 -9.89 -15.75
CA LEU A 179 18.80 -9.91 -16.82
C LEU A 179 18.62 -8.53 -17.46
N ILE A 180 18.58 -7.46 -16.67
CA ILE A 180 18.47 -6.10 -17.19
C ILE A 180 19.73 -5.71 -17.95
N GLY A 181 20.92 -6.10 -17.46
CA GLY A 181 22.17 -5.91 -18.20
C GLY A 181 22.16 -6.59 -19.57
N VAL A 182 21.67 -7.83 -19.65
CA VAL A 182 21.48 -8.54 -20.94
C VAL A 182 20.56 -7.77 -21.87
N VAL A 183 19.36 -7.37 -21.39
CA VAL A 183 18.36 -6.69 -22.23
C VAL A 183 18.88 -5.36 -22.76
N ILE A 184 19.44 -4.53 -21.88
CA ILE A 184 19.93 -3.20 -22.28
C ILE A 184 21.10 -3.33 -23.25
N SER A 185 22.02 -4.26 -22.99
CA SER A 185 23.15 -4.50 -23.89
C SER A 185 22.69 -4.98 -25.26
N TYR A 186 21.75 -5.93 -25.30
CA TYR A 186 21.18 -6.46 -26.54
C TYR A 186 20.55 -5.36 -27.39
N LEU A 187 19.66 -4.53 -26.79
CA LEU A 187 19.03 -3.42 -27.51
C LEU A 187 20.02 -2.35 -27.96
N SER A 188 21.00 -2.02 -27.08
CA SER A 188 22.03 -1.03 -27.41
C SER A 188 22.98 -1.54 -28.49
N ALA A 189 23.34 -2.82 -28.48
CA ALA A 189 24.20 -3.44 -29.49
C ALA A 189 23.59 -3.35 -30.88
N GLN A 190 22.30 -3.67 -31.01
CA GLN A 190 21.59 -3.56 -32.30
C GLN A 190 21.62 -2.13 -32.85
N GLN A 191 21.36 -1.12 -32.01
CA GLN A 191 21.37 0.27 -32.40
C GLN A 191 22.79 0.74 -32.81
N LEU A 192 23.80 0.40 -32.03
CA LEU A 192 25.19 0.76 -32.30
C LEU A 192 25.74 0.07 -33.54
N ALA A 193 25.31 -1.17 -33.83
CA ALA A 193 25.70 -1.91 -35.02
C ALA A 193 25.24 -1.20 -36.31
N LEU A 194 24.04 -0.61 -36.32
CA LEU A 194 23.53 0.15 -37.51
C LEU A 194 24.41 1.33 -37.90
N PHE A 195 25.10 1.92 -36.92
CA PHE A 195 25.98 3.08 -37.13
C PHE A 195 27.46 2.70 -37.15
N GLY A 196 27.81 1.42 -37.14
CA GLY A 196 29.21 0.98 -37.05
C GLY A 196 29.91 1.38 -35.73
N ALA A 197 29.15 1.73 -34.70
CA ALA A 197 29.62 2.30 -33.43
C ALA A 197 29.72 1.28 -32.28
N GLY A 198 29.79 -0.01 -32.59
CA GLY A 198 29.78 -1.11 -31.58
C GLY A 198 30.88 -0.99 -30.50
N GLN A 199 32.01 -0.35 -30.82
CA GLN A 199 33.09 -0.12 -29.83
C GLN A 199 32.70 0.78 -28.66
N PHE A 200 31.66 1.62 -28.78
CA PHE A 200 31.21 2.51 -27.71
C PHE A 200 30.29 1.84 -26.71
N ILE A 201 29.91 0.57 -26.94
CA ILE A 201 28.98 -0.16 -26.07
C ILE A 201 29.47 -0.26 -24.61
N VAL A 202 30.79 -0.44 -24.42
CA VAL A 202 31.39 -0.56 -23.09
C VAL A 202 31.23 0.75 -22.30
N LYS A 203 31.46 1.90 -22.95
CA LYS A 203 31.28 3.21 -22.31
C LYS A 203 29.80 3.47 -22.00
N LEU A 204 28.92 3.21 -22.95
CA LEU A 204 27.48 3.43 -22.82
C LEU A 204 26.91 2.57 -21.70
N LEU A 205 27.15 1.27 -21.71
CA LEU A 205 26.68 0.35 -20.68
C LEU A 205 27.32 0.64 -19.32
N GLY A 206 28.62 0.83 -19.29
CA GLY A 206 29.37 1.04 -18.07
C GLY A 206 28.88 2.27 -17.30
N VAL A 207 28.78 3.42 -17.98
CA VAL A 207 28.30 4.65 -17.34
C VAL A 207 26.84 4.53 -16.96
N SER A 208 25.97 4.04 -17.86
CA SER A 208 24.53 3.90 -17.59
C SER A 208 24.25 2.98 -16.42
N ILE A 209 24.93 1.82 -16.34
CA ILE A 209 24.71 0.84 -15.29
C ILE A 209 25.28 1.34 -13.96
N VAL A 210 26.53 1.78 -13.93
CA VAL A 210 27.22 2.13 -12.68
C VAL A 210 26.62 3.39 -12.04
N ARG A 211 26.28 4.39 -12.86
CA ARG A 211 25.87 5.70 -12.39
C ARG A 211 24.37 5.81 -12.13
N GLU A 212 23.53 5.19 -12.98
CA GLU A 212 22.07 5.39 -12.96
C GLU A 212 21.32 4.09 -12.65
N LEU A 213 21.41 3.10 -13.52
CA LEU A 213 20.55 1.91 -13.46
C LEU A 213 20.85 1.02 -12.24
N GLY A 214 22.11 0.80 -11.91
CA GLY A 214 22.50 0.00 -10.75
C GLY A 214 21.91 0.52 -9.43
N PRO A 215 22.13 1.80 -9.10
CA PRO A 215 21.53 2.42 -7.92
C PRO A 215 20.01 2.35 -7.88
N VAL A 216 19.32 2.72 -8.97
CA VAL A 216 17.86 2.76 -9.04
C VAL A 216 17.27 1.35 -8.93
N LEU A 217 17.82 0.37 -9.65
CA LEU A 217 17.34 -1.01 -9.62
C LEU A 217 17.50 -1.63 -8.21
N ALA A 218 18.68 -1.47 -7.60
CA ALA A 218 18.91 -1.93 -6.24
C ALA A 218 17.91 -1.28 -5.28
N ALA A 219 17.66 0.03 -5.42
CA ALA A 219 16.74 0.76 -4.56
C ALA A 219 15.28 0.30 -4.71
N ILE A 220 14.79 0.09 -5.93
CA ILE A 220 13.42 -0.40 -6.17
C ILE A 220 13.23 -1.80 -5.56
N LEU A 221 14.20 -2.70 -5.76
CA LEU A 221 14.14 -4.06 -5.21
C LEU A 221 14.17 -4.07 -3.68
N VAL A 222 15.03 -3.24 -3.08
CA VAL A 222 15.14 -3.12 -1.62
C VAL A 222 13.91 -2.42 -1.03
N ALA A 223 13.37 -1.40 -1.68
CA ALA A 223 12.13 -0.75 -1.25
C ALA A 223 10.95 -1.73 -1.24
N GLY A 224 10.80 -2.51 -2.31
CA GLY A 224 9.73 -3.50 -2.44
C GLY A 224 9.81 -4.62 -1.40
N ARG A 225 11.00 -5.15 -1.19
CA ARG A 225 11.21 -6.30 -0.29
C ARG A 225 11.50 -5.87 1.16
N SER A 226 12.61 -5.16 1.37
CA SER A 226 13.09 -4.84 2.72
C SER A 226 12.32 -3.68 3.32
N GLY A 227 11.93 -2.68 2.51
CA GLY A 227 11.10 -1.56 2.95
C GLY A 227 9.72 -2.03 3.43
N SER A 228 9.04 -2.86 2.63
CA SER A 228 7.75 -3.44 3.02
C SER A 228 7.85 -4.30 4.30
N ALA A 229 8.91 -5.10 4.42
CA ALA A 229 9.14 -5.94 5.60
C ALA A 229 9.36 -5.10 6.87
N ILE A 230 10.12 -4.00 6.78
CA ILE A 230 10.33 -3.05 7.89
C ILE A 230 9.00 -2.43 8.31
N THR A 231 8.20 -1.95 7.34
CA THR A 231 6.89 -1.36 7.61
C THR A 231 5.95 -2.37 8.28
N ALA A 232 5.92 -3.60 7.77
CA ALA A 232 5.09 -4.67 8.35
C ALA A 232 5.53 -5.03 9.78
N GLN A 233 6.84 -5.14 10.05
CA GLN A 233 7.35 -5.42 11.39
C GLN A 233 6.95 -4.35 12.39
N ILE A 234 7.13 -3.07 12.06
CA ILE A 234 6.74 -1.96 12.94
C ILE A 234 5.22 -1.93 13.10
N GLY A 235 4.47 -2.19 12.03
CA GLY A 235 3.01 -2.25 12.06
C GLY A 235 2.49 -3.37 12.96
N VAL A 236 3.10 -4.56 12.93
CA VAL A 236 2.77 -5.64 13.85
C VAL A 236 3.05 -5.22 15.30
N MET A 237 4.19 -4.60 15.60
CA MET A 237 4.50 -4.06 16.94
C MET A 237 3.46 -3.02 17.39
N ARG A 238 2.85 -2.28 16.46
CA ARG A 238 1.75 -1.35 16.76
C ARG A 238 0.47 -2.10 17.10
N VAL A 239 0.11 -3.11 16.31
CA VAL A 239 -1.09 -3.96 16.54
C VAL A 239 -0.99 -4.72 17.86
N THR A 240 0.19 -5.22 18.21
CA THR A 240 0.44 -5.95 19.47
C THR A 240 0.70 -5.04 20.68
N GLN A 241 0.61 -3.70 20.49
CA GLN A 241 0.88 -2.68 21.54
C GLN A 241 2.32 -2.70 22.08
N GLU A 242 3.27 -3.33 21.39
CA GLU A 242 4.68 -3.37 21.80
C GLU A 242 5.32 -1.97 21.78
N LEU A 243 4.91 -1.10 20.83
CA LEU A 243 5.41 0.28 20.78
C LEU A 243 4.96 1.07 22.01
N ASP A 244 3.72 0.91 22.45
CA ASP A 244 3.20 1.60 23.62
C ASP A 244 3.90 1.09 24.89
N ALA A 245 4.17 -0.21 24.98
CA ALA A 245 4.96 -0.80 26.06
C ALA A 245 6.39 -0.24 26.11
N MET A 246 7.06 -0.08 24.96
CA MET A 246 8.38 0.55 24.89
C MET A 246 8.37 1.98 25.42
N GLN A 247 7.31 2.73 25.08
CA GLN A 247 7.16 4.13 25.56
C GLN A 247 6.97 4.20 27.06
N VAL A 248 6.16 3.30 27.64
CA VAL A 248 5.97 3.23 29.10
C VAL A 248 7.28 2.87 29.82
N MET A 249 8.11 2.03 29.21
CA MET A 249 9.44 1.68 29.75
C MET A 249 10.50 2.78 29.53
N GLY A 250 10.15 3.93 28.93
CA GLY A 250 11.10 4.99 28.62
C GLY A 250 12.08 4.69 27.48
N ILE A 251 11.80 3.68 26.65
CA ILE A 251 12.65 3.30 25.52
C ILE A 251 12.30 4.14 24.30
N SER A 252 13.26 4.93 23.81
CA SER A 252 13.09 5.76 22.61
C SER A 252 12.92 4.90 21.35
N HIS A 253 11.79 5.06 20.65
CA HIS A 253 11.56 4.43 19.34
C HIS A 253 12.60 4.89 18.30
N GLY A 254 13.04 6.16 18.36
CA GLY A 254 14.07 6.70 17.47
C GLY A 254 15.36 5.92 17.56
N GLN A 255 15.91 5.84 18.76
CA GLN A 255 17.24 5.24 19.01
C GLN A 255 17.29 3.73 18.87
N ARG A 256 16.24 3.01 19.32
CA ARG A 256 16.24 1.54 19.34
C ARG A 256 15.57 0.89 18.15
N LEU A 257 14.66 1.59 17.47
CA LEU A 257 13.87 1.01 16.41
C LEU A 257 14.20 1.62 15.04
N ILE A 258 14.25 2.95 14.92
CA ILE A 258 14.37 3.63 13.63
C ILE A 258 15.84 3.78 13.22
N LEU A 259 16.67 4.34 14.09
CA LEU A 259 18.08 4.64 13.82
C LEU A 259 18.87 3.42 13.32
N PRO A 260 18.77 2.21 13.96
CA PRO A 260 19.48 1.05 13.48
C PRO A 260 19.08 0.62 12.06
N ARG A 261 17.80 0.79 11.69
CA ARG A 261 17.31 0.44 10.35
C ARG A 261 17.82 1.42 9.30
N VAL A 262 17.81 2.72 9.60
CA VAL A 262 18.31 3.76 8.68
C VAL A 262 19.81 3.59 8.45
N ILE A 263 20.59 3.39 9.51
CA ILE A 263 22.05 3.17 9.39
C ILE A 263 22.32 1.89 8.62
N ALA A 264 21.64 0.80 8.94
CA ALA A 264 21.82 -0.47 8.25
C ALA A 264 21.56 -0.36 6.75
N LEU A 265 20.46 0.26 6.33
CA LEU A 265 20.16 0.43 4.92
C LEU A 265 21.13 1.42 4.25
N ALA A 266 21.53 2.49 4.91
CA ALA A 266 22.53 3.42 4.39
C ALA A 266 23.88 2.76 4.12
N ILE A 267 24.26 1.76 4.93
CA ILE A 267 25.50 0.99 4.75
C ILE A 267 25.34 -0.12 3.71
N VAL A 268 24.22 -0.83 3.73
CA VAL A 268 23.96 -1.98 2.86
C VAL A 268 23.72 -1.56 1.41
N MET A 269 23.01 -0.45 1.19
CA MET A 269 22.63 -0.03 -0.16
C MET A 269 23.80 0.23 -1.09
N PRO A 270 24.88 0.95 -0.73
CA PRO A 270 26.04 1.10 -1.59
C PRO A 270 26.64 -0.24 -2.03
N LEU A 271 26.68 -1.22 -1.12
CA LEU A 271 27.20 -2.56 -1.42
C LEU A 271 26.29 -3.31 -2.39
N LEU A 272 24.96 -3.19 -2.23
CA LEU A 272 23.99 -3.77 -3.15
C LEU A 272 24.02 -3.07 -4.52
N VAL A 273 24.27 -1.77 -4.57
CA VAL A 273 24.45 -1.01 -5.82
C VAL A 273 25.64 -1.55 -6.60
N LEU A 274 26.79 -1.70 -5.93
CA LEU A 274 27.99 -2.30 -6.57
C LEU A 274 27.70 -3.71 -7.04
N TRP A 275 27.11 -4.54 -6.20
CA TRP A 275 26.76 -5.91 -6.53
C TRP A 275 25.83 -6.03 -7.73
N THR A 276 24.73 -5.28 -7.73
CA THR A 276 23.77 -5.23 -8.83
C THR A 276 24.43 -4.72 -10.12
N GLY A 277 25.28 -3.68 -10.00
CA GLY A 277 26.04 -3.12 -11.12
C GLY A 277 27.00 -4.15 -11.74
N VAL A 278 27.75 -4.89 -10.91
CA VAL A 278 28.64 -5.97 -11.38
C VAL A 278 27.85 -7.05 -12.11
N MET A 279 26.72 -7.48 -11.57
CA MET A 279 25.89 -8.50 -12.20
C MET A 279 25.26 -7.99 -13.52
N ALA A 280 24.87 -6.73 -13.57
CA ALA A 280 24.36 -6.12 -14.79
C ALA A 280 25.46 -5.97 -15.86
N LEU A 281 26.69 -5.62 -15.48
CA LEU A 281 27.83 -5.59 -16.41
C LEU A 281 28.20 -6.96 -16.94
N ILE A 282 28.12 -8.01 -16.11
CA ILE A 282 28.35 -9.40 -16.55
C ILE A 282 27.28 -9.81 -17.57
N GLY A 283 26.01 -9.53 -17.29
CA GLY A 283 24.92 -9.78 -18.25
C GLY A 283 25.09 -9.00 -19.55
N GLY A 284 25.46 -7.72 -19.43
CA GLY A 284 25.71 -6.84 -20.58
C GLY A 284 26.91 -7.28 -21.43
N MET A 285 27.99 -7.70 -20.80
CA MET A 285 29.18 -8.26 -21.48
C MET A 285 28.83 -9.52 -22.28
N LEU A 286 28.03 -10.41 -21.69
CA LEU A 286 27.61 -11.64 -22.36
C LEU A 286 26.77 -11.33 -23.61
N ALA A 287 25.80 -10.43 -23.51
CA ALA A 287 24.97 -10.03 -24.63
C ALA A 287 25.80 -9.30 -25.74
N ALA A 288 26.73 -8.42 -25.36
CA ALA A 288 27.61 -7.76 -26.30
C ALA A 288 28.54 -8.75 -27.04
N HIS A 289 28.97 -9.82 -26.36
CA HIS A 289 29.75 -10.88 -26.98
C HIS A 289 28.95 -11.58 -28.09
N TYR A 290 27.72 -11.96 -27.84
CA TYR A 290 26.87 -12.68 -28.81
C TYR A 290 26.42 -11.79 -29.98
N GLU A 291 26.06 -10.53 -29.73
CA GLU A 291 25.52 -9.63 -30.77
C GLU A 291 26.59 -8.95 -31.62
N LEU A 292 27.67 -8.51 -31.01
CA LEU A 292 28.73 -7.73 -31.68
C LEU A 292 30.03 -8.53 -31.92
N GLY A 293 30.09 -9.79 -31.47
CA GLY A 293 31.30 -10.60 -31.55
C GLY A 293 32.47 -10.07 -30.72
N LEU A 294 32.21 -9.19 -29.73
CA LEU A 294 33.25 -8.59 -28.90
C LEU A 294 33.86 -9.62 -27.97
N GLN A 295 35.19 -9.66 -27.86
CA GLN A 295 35.85 -10.52 -26.89
C GLN A 295 35.56 -10.06 -25.45
N MET A 296 35.22 -10.98 -24.56
CA MET A 296 34.94 -10.68 -23.14
C MET A 296 36.15 -10.04 -22.45
N THR A 297 37.37 -10.51 -22.76
CA THR A 297 38.62 -9.93 -22.26
C THR A 297 38.79 -8.47 -22.65
N TRP A 298 38.45 -8.13 -23.87
CA TRP A 298 38.50 -6.74 -24.37
C TRP A 298 37.48 -5.87 -23.60
N PHE A 299 36.25 -6.38 -23.38
CA PHE A 299 35.23 -5.65 -22.63
C PHE A 299 35.71 -5.30 -21.20
N VAL A 300 36.29 -6.27 -20.49
CA VAL A 300 36.80 -6.08 -19.12
C VAL A 300 37.98 -5.10 -19.11
N GLN A 301 38.89 -5.18 -20.07
CA GLN A 301 40.05 -4.27 -20.18
C GLN A 301 39.65 -2.83 -20.49
N GLN A 302 38.59 -2.64 -21.29
CA GLN A 302 38.08 -1.30 -21.61
C GLN A 302 37.26 -0.65 -20.49
N LEU A 303 36.67 -1.45 -19.58
CA LEU A 303 35.76 -0.95 -18.52
C LEU A 303 36.40 0.14 -17.65
N PRO A 304 37.63 0.02 -17.11
CA PRO A 304 38.25 1.05 -16.28
C PRO A 304 38.49 2.38 -17.01
N THR A 305 38.79 2.32 -18.30
CA THR A 305 39.01 3.51 -19.12
C THR A 305 37.68 4.14 -19.60
N ALA A 306 36.66 3.32 -19.79
CA ALA A 306 35.36 3.75 -20.26
C ALA A 306 34.51 4.37 -19.12
N VAL A 307 34.68 3.87 -17.87
CA VAL A 307 33.91 4.32 -16.70
C VAL A 307 34.86 4.96 -15.69
N GLY A 308 34.89 6.28 -15.66
CA GLY A 308 35.71 7.02 -14.70
C GLY A 308 35.32 6.69 -13.25
N VAL A 309 36.30 6.67 -12.36
CA VAL A 309 36.14 6.38 -10.91
C VAL A 309 35.07 7.26 -10.26
N THR A 310 34.90 8.47 -10.72
CA THR A 310 33.86 9.42 -10.25
C THR A 310 32.45 8.84 -10.36
N ASN A 311 32.14 8.08 -11.42
CA ASN A 311 30.82 7.47 -11.61
C ASN A 311 30.51 6.40 -10.56
N TYR A 312 31.51 5.66 -10.10
CA TYR A 312 31.35 4.70 -8.98
C TYR A 312 31.00 5.45 -7.68
N TRP A 313 31.71 6.54 -7.38
CA TRP A 313 31.42 7.35 -6.19
C TRP A 313 30.03 7.95 -6.22
N ILE A 314 29.59 8.48 -7.38
CA ILE A 314 28.23 9.00 -7.53
C ILE A 314 27.20 7.90 -7.27
N GLY A 315 27.39 6.71 -7.88
CA GLY A 315 26.50 5.56 -7.64
C GLY A 315 26.45 5.13 -6.17
N MET A 316 27.59 5.12 -5.46
CA MET A 316 27.66 4.78 -4.05
C MET A 316 26.95 5.83 -3.17
N ILE A 317 27.16 7.13 -3.42
CA ILE A 317 26.51 8.21 -2.69
C ILE A 317 24.99 8.17 -2.90
N LYS A 318 24.54 7.94 -4.15
CA LYS A 318 23.12 7.67 -4.44
C LYS A 318 22.61 6.48 -3.61
N GLY A 319 23.39 5.40 -3.53
CA GLY A 319 23.05 4.24 -2.72
C GLY A 319 22.80 4.56 -1.26
N VAL A 320 23.69 5.35 -0.63
CA VAL A 320 23.54 5.78 0.78
C VAL A 320 22.24 6.56 0.97
N THR A 321 21.99 7.54 0.12
CA THR A 321 20.80 8.40 0.24
C THR A 321 19.51 7.63 -0.04
N PHE A 322 19.49 6.74 -1.03
CA PHE A 322 18.35 5.86 -1.32
C PHE A 322 18.07 4.92 -0.15
N GLY A 323 19.12 4.32 0.45
CA GLY A 323 18.97 3.46 1.61
C GLY A 323 18.37 4.17 2.80
N ALA A 324 18.89 5.36 3.12
CA ALA A 324 18.37 6.19 4.20
C ALA A 324 16.90 6.58 3.94
N TRP A 325 16.57 7.01 2.71
CA TRP A 325 15.21 7.38 2.33
C TRP A 325 14.23 6.20 2.44
N ILE A 326 14.58 5.02 1.91
CA ILE A 326 13.74 3.82 1.98
C ILE A 326 13.45 3.44 3.42
N ALA A 327 14.47 3.46 4.29
CA ALA A 327 14.30 3.14 5.71
C ALA A 327 13.40 4.16 6.41
N LEU A 328 13.57 5.45 6.14
CA LEU A 328 12.74 6.52 6.68
C LEU A 328 11.28 6.39 6.27
N ALA A 329 11.02 6.20 4.97
CA ALA A 329 9.67 5.98 4.46
C ALA A 329 9.04 4.74 5.11
N ALA A 330 9.77 3.63 5.19
CA ALA A 330 9.28 2.40 5.80
C ALA A 330 8.94 2.58 7.29
N CYS A 331 9.79 3.24 8.05
CA CYS A 331 9.53 3.52 9.46
C CYS A 331 8.38 4.51 9.65
N HIS A 332 8.30 5.56 8.84
CA HIS A 332 7.22 6.53 8.89
C HIS A 332 5.84 5.91 8.74
N PHE A 333 5.67 5.10 7.68
CA PHE A 333 4.40 4.41 7.45
C PHE A 333 4.12 3.33 8.50
N GLY A 334 5.15 2.58 8.91
CA GLY A 334 5.01 1.56 9.96
C GLY A 334 4.48 2.12 11.28
N LEU A 335 4.98 3.28 11.71
CA LEU A 335 4.52 3.96 12.93
C LEU A 335 3.10 4.52 12.84
N LYS A 336 2.57 4.74 11.63
CA LYS A 336 1.22 5.26 11.39
C LYS A 336 0.14 4.19 11.24
N ILE A 337 0.50 2.93 11.22
CA ILE A 337 -0.45 1.83 11.10
C ILE A 337 -1.39 1.84 12.30
N GLU A 338 -2.68 1.81 12.05
CA GLU A 338 -3.69 1.60 13.07
C GLU A 338 -3.73 0.14 13.51
N PRO A 339 -4.19 -0.18 14.73
CA PRO A 339 -4.20 -1.54 15.26
C PRO A 339 -5.27 -2.42 14.60
N ASN A 340 -5.24 -2.50 13.27
CA ASN A 340 -6.08 -3.37 12.46
C ASN A 340 -5.32 -3.92 11.23
N THR A 341 -5.71 -5.10 10.75
CA THR A 341 -5.03 -5.81 9.65
C THR A 341 -5.21 -5.12 8.31
N GLU A 342 -6.31 -4.41 8.09
CA GLU A 342 -6.56 -3.65 6.86
C GLU A 342 -5.59 -2.48 6.72
N SER A 343 -5.40 -1.71 7.82
CA SER A 343 -4.43 -0.61 7.87
C SER A 343 -3.00 -1.10 7.65
N LEU A 344 -2.65 -2.30 8.15
CA LEU A 344 -1.35 -2.92 7.93
C LEU A 344 -1.07 -3.14 6.44
N GLY A 345 -2.03 -3.70 5.69
CA GLY A 345 -1.90 -3.91 4.25
C GLY A 345 -1.81 -2.59 3.46
N LYS A 346 -2.67 -1.63 3.77
CA LYS A 346 -2.64 -0.29 3.13
C LYS A 346 -1.33 0.45 3.44
N GLY A 347 -0.87 0.40 4.68
CA GLY A 347 0.36 1.05 5.14
C GLY A 347 1.60 0.48 4.47
N THR A 348 1.70 -0.83 4.31
CA THR A 348 2.84 -1.47 3.61
C THR A 348 2.88 -1.09 2.14
N THR A 349 1.75 -1.07 1.45
CA THR A 349 1.67 -0.65 0.04
C THR A 349 2.04 0.83 -0.13
N ALA A 350 1.46 1.71 0.70
CA ALA A 350 1.76 3.14 0.69
C ALA A 350 3.24 3.43 0.95
N SER A 351 3.87 2.67 1.86
CA SER A 351 5.30 2.75 2.16
C SER A 351 6.15 2.47 0.93
N VAL A 352 5.88 1.37 0.23
CA VAL A 352 6.64 0.96 -0.97
C VAL A 352 6.49 2.01 -2.08
N VAL A 353 5.27 2.44 -2.36
CA VAL A 353 5.00 3.46 -3.39
C VAL A 353 5.73 4.76 -3.07
N THR A 354 5.64 5.23 -1.83
CA THR A 354 6.33 6.47 -1.40
C THR A 354 7.85 6.32 -1.44
N ALA A 355 8.38 5.16 -1.02
CA ALA A 355 9.81 4.90 -1.07
C ALA A 355 10.33 4.93 -2.51
N ILE A 356 9.68 4.24 -3.45
CA ILE A 356 10.08 4.20 -4.85
C ILE A 356 9.95 5.59 -5.50
N THR A 357 8.82 6.28 -5.28
CA THR A 357 8.62 7.65 -5.81
C THR A 357 9.71 8.60 -5.32
N GLY A 358 10.03 8.54 -4.03
CA GLY A 358 11.10 9.38 -3.47
C GLY A 358 12.48 9.03 -4.00
N VAL A 359 12.79 7.75 -4.21
CA VAL A 359 14.04 7.32 -4.87
C VAL A 359 14.15 7.94 -6.26
N ILE A 360 13.10 7.87 -7.08
CA ILE A 360 13.09 8.45 -8.44
C ILE A 360 13.26 9.97 -8.40
N LEU A 361 12.61 10.66 -7.44
CA LEU A 361 12.76 12.11 -7.28
C LEU A 361 14.19 12.49 -6.85
N ILE A 362 14.77 11.78 -5.90
CA ILE A 362 16.15 11.99 -5.45
C ILE A 362 17.11 11.70 -6.60
N ASP A 363 16.88 10.64 -7.38
CA ASP A 363 17.69 10.28 -8.53
C ASP A 363 17.69 11.40 -9.59
N ALA A 364 16.51 11.95 -9.91
CA ALA A 364 16.38 13.08 -10.83
C ALA A 364 17.15 14.32 -10.36
N ILE A 365 17.13 14.60 -9.04
CA ILE A 365 17.92 15.70 -8.46
C ILE A 365 19.41 15.43 -8.63
N TYR A 366 19.88 14.21 -8.34
CA TYR A 366 21.28 13.83 -8.56
C TYR A 366 21.68 13.92 -10.04
N ALA A 367 20.81 13.48 -10.97
CA ALA A 367 21.07 13.57 -12.40
C ALA A 367 21.31 15.01 -12.86
N VAL A 368 20.54 15.97 -12.31
CA VAL A 368 20.72 17.40 -12.63
C VAL A 368 22.02 17.95 -12.01
N ILE A 369 22.25 17.69 -10.70
CA ILE A 369 23.41 18.21 -9.97
C ILE A 369 24.72 17.70 -10.59
N PHE A 370 24.77 16.44 -10.93
CA PHE A 370 25.98 15.80 -11.46
C PHE A 370 26.00 15.69 -12.99
N SER A 371 25.13 16.42 -13.69
CA SER A 371 25.02 16.35 -15.17
C SER A 371 26.34 16.58 -15.91
N GLN A 372 27.22 17.42 -15.37
CA GLN A 372 28.53 17.76 -15.98
C GLN A 372 29.73 17.05 -15.33
N VAL A 373 29.49 16.19 -14.34
CA VAL A 373 30.56 15.53 -13.59
C VAL A 373 30.71 14.09 -14.06
N GLY A 374 31.94 13.70 -14.44
CA GLY A 374 32.27 12.31 -14.77
C GLY A 374 31.87 11.83 -16.17
N LEU A 375 31.57 12.73 -17.11
CA LEU A 375 31.31 12.43 -18.53
C LEU A 375 32.59 12.33 -19.32
#